data_37e76d11171ed466c9d02cce389a54a2
#
_entry.id   37e76d11171ed466c9d02cce389a54a2
#
_cell.length_a   1.000
_cell.length_b   1.000
_cell.length_c   1.000
_cell.angle_alpha   90.00
_cell.angle_beta   90.00
_cell.angle_gamma   90.00
#
_symmetry.space_group_name_H-M   'P 1'
#
loop_
_entity.id
_entity.type
_entity.pdbx_description
1 polymer ?
#
loop_
_entity_poly.entity_id
_entity_poly.type
_entity_poly.pdbx_seq_one_letter_code
_entity_poly.pdbx_strand_id
1 'polypeptide(L)'
;MAKEKVTYVSLEGNEDVHRRFEEALAGIGSELGKSHPMYIGGREVRTAEEFEVRSPIDRDILVGTFQKGGEREAGEAIAAGKSSALRWEETGWRKRVGAIRNAADILERELYRMAALMTVEVGKNRTESVAEMGEGIDMLRYYCDVCEHAEGF
;
A
#
# COMPACT_ATOMS: atom_id res chain seq x y z
N MET A 1 -22.38 12.81 5.53
CA MET A 1 -22.60 11.56 6.30
C MET A 1 -21.22 11.02 6.62
N ALA A 2 -20.87 10.80 7.89
CA ALA A 2 -19.62 10.15 8.25
C ALA A 2 -19.63 8.73 7.67
N LYS A 3 -18.58 8.35 6.93
CA LYS A 3 -18.41 6.97 6.45
C LYS A 3 -18.27 6.06 7.67
N GLU A 4 -18.95 4.92 7.64
CA GLU A 4 -18.85 3.90 8.68
C GLU A 4 -17.38 3.40 8.71
N LYS A 5 -16.77 3.42 9.89
CA LYS A 5 -15.40 2.94 10.05
C LYS A 5 -15.35 1.43 9.84
N VAL A 6 -14.40 0.98 9.04
CA VAL A 6 -14.12 -0.45 8.88
C VAL A 6 -13.41 -0.94 10.14
N THR A 7 -14.09 -1.76 10.93
CA THR A 7 -13.55 -2.37 12.15
C THR A 7 -13.76 -3.87 12.10
N TYR A 8 -13.02 -4.64 12.91
CA TYR A 8 -13.20 -6.09 13.01
C TYR A 8 -14.65 -6.48 13.27
N VAL A 9 -15.35 -5.73 14.14
CA VAL A 9 -16.75 -5.96 14.48
C VAL A 9 -17.70 -5.68 13.31
N SER A 10 -17.42 -4.65 12.50
CA SER A 10 -18.26 -4.32 11.33
C SER A 10 -18.04 -5.28 10.15
N LEU A 11 -16.97 -6.09 10.18
CA LEU A 11 -16.67 -7.07 9.17
C LEU A 11 -17.23 -8.46 9.50
N GLU A 12 -17.44 -8.76 10.78
CA GLU A 12 -17.94 -10.06 11.21
C GLU A 12 -19.36 -10.30 10.70
N GLY A 13 -19.54 -11.37 9.92
CA GLY A 13 -20.84 -11.73 9.33
C GLY A 13 -21.29 -10.86 8.16
N ASN A 14 -20.47 -9.96 7.65
CA ASN A 14 -20.83 -9.11 6.50
C ASN A 14 -20.60 -9.86 5.17
N GLU A 15 -21.66 -10.43 4.62
CA GLU A 15 -21.61 -11.24 3.39
C GLU A 15 -21.09 -10.44 2.17
N ASP A 16 -21.35 -9.13 2.08
CA ASP A 16 -20.85 -8.30 0.98
C ASP A 16 -19.32 -8.17 1.03
N VAL A 17 -18.75 -8.00 2.22
CA VAL A 17 -17.29 -8.00 2.43
C VAL A 17 -16.69 -9.33 1.98
N HIS A 18 -17.32 -10.44 2.38
CA HIS A 18 -16.84 -11.77 2.00
C HIS A 18 -16.89 -12.00 0.48
N ARG A 19 -18.00 -11.63 -0.16
CA ARG A 19 -18.16 -11.72 -1.61
C ARG A 19 -17.12 -10.89 -2.37
N ARG A 20 -16.95 -9.63 -2.01
CA ARG A 20 -15.99 -8.71 -2.66
C ARG A 20 -14.55 -9.17 -2.47
N PHE A 21 -14.23 -9.72 -1.29
CA PHE A 21 -12.91 -10.28 -1.05
C PHE A 21 -12.65 -11.51 -1.93
N GLU A 22 -13.62 -12.44 -2.06
CA GLU A 22 -13.49 -13.62 -2.93
C GLU A 22 -13.33 -13.23 -4.40
N GLU A 23 -14.10 -12.26 -4.87
CA GLU A 23 -13.97 -11.74 -6.23
C GLU A 23 -12.55 -11.16 -6.47
N ALA A 24 -12.02 -10.41 -5.50
CA ALA A 24 -10.67 -9.87 -5.56
C ALA A 24 -9.61 -10.98 -5.52
N LEU A 25 -9.76 -11.95 -4.62
CA LEU A 25 -8.83 -13.09 -4.50
C LEU A 25 -8.76 -13.91 -5.79
N ALA A 26 -9.91 -14.15 -6.44
CA ALA A 26 -9.94 -14.82 -7.73
C ALA A 26 -9.22 -14.02 -8.84
N GLY A 27 -9.22 -12.69 -8.73
CA GLY A 27 -8.62 -11.79 -9.74
C GLY A 27 -7.10 -11.62 -9.62
N ILE A 28 -6.50 -11.76 -8.43
CA ILE A 28 -5.07 -11.43 -8.24
C ILE A 28 -4.11 -12.41 -8.90
N GLY A 29 -4.56 -13.62 -9.29
CA GLY A 29 -3.69 -14.63 -9.89
C GLY A 29 -2.90 -14.13 -11.11
N SER A 30 -3.46 -13.21 -11.90
CA SER A 30 -2.79 -12.59 -13.03
C SER A 30 -1.70 -11.57 -12.65
N GLU A 31 -1.64 -11.16 -11.39
CA GLU A 31 -0.65 -10.22 -10.84
C GLU A 31 0.56 -10.94 -10.25
N LEU A 32 0.39 -12.19 -9.85
CA LEU A 32 1.43 -12.98 -9.21
C LEU A 32 2.53 -13.43 -10.18
N GLY A 33 3.71 -13.75 -9.64
CA GLY A 33 4.85 -14.27 -10.37
C GLY A 33 5.60 -13.26 -11.23
N LYS A 34 5.28 -11.98 -11.17
CA LYS A 34 5.94 -10.92 -11.96
C LYS A 34 7.24 -10.44 -11.30
N SER A 35 8.16 -9.94 -12.12
CA SER A 35 9.34 -9.21 -11.63
C SER A 35 9.00 -7.73 -11.45
N HIS A 36 9.27 -7.23 -10.27
CA HIS A 36 8.98 -5.85 -9.86
C HIS A 36 10.26 -5.02 -9.76
N PRO A 37 10.31 -3.83 -10.39
CA PRO A 37 11.42 -2.91 -10.21
C PRO A 37 11.38 -2.24 -8.84
N MET A 38 12.52 -1.68 -8.40
CA MET A 38 12.53 -0.63 -7.39
C MET A 38 12.14 0.70 -8.02
N TYR A 39 11.68 1.65 -7.20
CA TYR A 39 11.44 3.02 -7.62
C TYR A 39 12.30 3.98 -6.81
N ILE A 40 13.25 4.64 -7.48
CA ILE A 40 14.14 5.62 -6.86
C ILE A 40 14.04 6.94 -7.62
N GLY A 41 13.68 8.01 -6.93
CA GLY A 41 13.48 9.32 -7.55
C GLY A 41 12.42 9.34 -8.66
N GLY A 42 11.38 8.50 -8.56
CA GLY A 42 10.31 8.34 -9.54
C GLY A 42 10.68 7.53 -10.78
N ARG A 43 11.84 6.88 -10.81
CA ARG A 43 12.31 6.05 -11.94
C ARG A 43 12.39 4.59 -11.53
N GLU A 44 12.08 3.69 -12.48
CA GLU A 44 12.31 2.27 -12.30
C GLU A 44 13.83 1.98 -12.26
N VAL A 45 14.25 1.18 -11.28
CA VAL A 45 15.62 0.70 -11.11
C VAL A 45 15.59 -0.81 -11.01
N ARG A 46 16.42 -1.45 -11.82
CA ARG A 46 16.63 -2.90 -11.80
C ARG A 46 18.10 -3.19 -11.46
N THR A 47 18.30 -4.29 -10.74
CA THR A 47 19.63 -4.77 -10.33
C THR A 47 19.95 -6.09 -11.00
N ALA A 48 21.22 -6.51 -10.91
CA ALA A 48 21.65 -7.82 -11.43
C ALA A 48 21.14 -8.99 -10.59
N GLU A 49 20.80 -8.75 -9.32
CA GLU A 49 20.30 -9.75 -8.40
C GLU A 49 18.83 -9.48 -8.05
N GLU A 50 18.06 -10.55 -8.02
CA GLU A 50 16.66 -10.55 -7.60
C GLU A 50 16.45 -11.60 -6.50
N PHE A 51 15.34 -11.49 -5.76
CA PHE A 51 14.91 -12.51 -4.82
C PHE A 51 13.42 -12.80 -5.00
N GLU A 52 13.03 -14.05 -4.76
CA GLU A 52 11.66 -14.50 -4.83
C GLU A 52 10.94 -14.30 -3.49
N VAL A 53 9.69 -13.88 -3.55
CA VAL A 53 8.75 -13.93 -2.42
C VAL A 53 7.72 -14.98 -2.73
N ARG A 54 7.59 -15.97 -1.86
CA ARG A 54 6.62 -17.05 -1.96
C ARG A 54 5.62 -16.99 -0.84
N SER A 55 4.37 -17.36 -1.14
CA SER A 55 3.30 -17.35 -0.16
C SER A 55 3.62 -18.28 1.02
N PRO A 56 3.37 -17.86 2.27
CA PRO A 56 3.44 -18.76 3.42
C PRO A 56 2.27 -19.76 3.48
N ILE A 57 1.19 -19.49 2.75
CA ILE A 57 0.01 -20.36 2.68
C ILE A 57 0.30 -21.58 1.81
N ASP A 58 0.96 -21.36 0.68
CA ASP A 58 1.36 -22.39 -0.27
C ASP A 58 2.67 -21.98 -0.94
N ARG A 59 3.74 -22.74 -0.70
CA ARG A 59 5.09 -22.45 -1.22
C ARG A 59 5.20 -22.56 -2.73
N ASP A 60 4.25 -23.19 -3.41
CA ASP A 60 4.21 -23.25 -4.87
C ASP A 60 3.72 -21.94 -5.49
N ILE A 61 3.07 -21.08 -4.71
CA ILE A 61 2.64 -19.76 -5.15
C ILE A 61 3.82 -18.79 -5.08
N LEU A 62 4.34 -18.40 -6.24
CA LEU A 62 5.29 -17.29 -6.39
C LEU A 62 4.52 -15.97 -6.38
N VAL A 63 4.65 -15.19 -5.30
CA VAL A 63 4.04 -13.85 -5.20
C VAL A 63 4.68 -12.91 -6.21
N GLY A 64 5.99 -12.88 -6.26
CA GLY A 64 6.75 -12.09 -7.22
C GLY A 64 8.25 -12.21 -7.02
N THR A 65 8.98 -11.60 -7.96
CA THR A 65 10.44 -11.46 -7.90
C THR A 65 10.78 -9.98 -7.73
N PHE A 66 11.64 -9.67 -6.79
CA PHE A 66 11.96 -8.29 -6.41
C PHE A 66 13.44 -8.03 -6.53
N GLN A 67 13.80 -6.77 -6.84
CA GLN A 67 15.19 -6.36 -7.00
C GLN A 67 15.92 -6.36 -5.66
N LYS A 68 17.12 -6.95 -5.62
CA LYS A 68 17.98 -6.93 -4.45
C LYS A 68 18.88 -5.70 -4.49
N GLY A 69 18.45 -4.62 -3.82
CA GLY A 69 19.22 -3.39 -3.72
C GLY A 69 20.41 -3.53 -2.77
N GLY A 70 21.51 -2.87 -3.15
CA GLY A 70 22.73 -2.77 -2.35
C GLY A 70 22.97 -1.35 -1.83
N GLU A 71 24.21 -1.10 -1.41
CA GLU A 71 24.65 0.20 -0.88
C GLU A 71 24.48 1.34 -1.92
N ARG A 72 24.72 1.03 -3.20
CA ARG A 72 24.56 1.99 -4.29
C ARG A 72 23.12 2.48 -4.39
N GLU A 73 22.16 1.57 -4.47
CA GLU A 73 20.72 1.89 -4.57
C GLU A 73 20.22 2.63 -3.32
N ALA A 74 20.68 2.23 -2.13
CA ALA A 74 20.37 2.94 -0.89
C ALA A 74 20.92 4.37 -0.91
N GLY A 75 22.16 4.56 -1.37
CA GLY A 75 22.77 5.89 -1.54
C GLY A 75 22.01 6.76 -2.53
N GLU A 76 21.62 6.21 -3.68
CA GLU A 76 20.81 6.91 -4.70
C GLU A 76 19.43 7.31 -4.14
N ALA A 77 18.77 6.44 -3.37
CA ALA A 77 17.48 6.74 -2.75
C ALA A 77 17.58 7.89 -1.73
N ILE A 78 18.62 7.88 -0.88
CA ILE A 78 18.90 8.96 0.07
C ILE A 78 19.18 10.28 -0.66
N ALA A 79 19.99 10.25 -1.72
CA ALA A 79 20.31 11.44 -2.51
C ALA A 79 19.05 12.01 -3.19
N ALA A 80 18.19 11.14 -3.74
CA ALA A 80 16.91 11.54 -4.34
C ALA A 80 15.98 12.19 -3.31
N GLY A 81 15.89 11.61 -2.10
CA GLY A 81 15.10 12.18 -1.01
C GLY A 81 15.62 13.57 -0.61
N LYS A 82 16.93 13.72 -0.38
CA LYS A 82 17.55 15.01 -0.03
C LYS A 82 17.34 16.06 -1.11
N SER A 83 17.51 15.71 -2.38
CA SER A 83 17.33 16.67 -3.50
C SER A 83 15.87 17.12 -3.66
N SER A 84 14.91 16.34 -3.20
CA SER A 84 13.48 16.65 -3.30
C SER A 84 12.93 17.41 -2.09
N ALA A 85 13.64 17.41 -0.96
CA ALA A 85 13.14 17.90 0.32
C ALA A 85 12.69 19.36 0.29
N LEU A 86 13.54 20.28 -0.22
CA LEU A 86 13.20 21.71 -0.30
C LEU A 86 11.98 21.96 -1.19
N ARG A 87 11.93 21.35 -2.35
CA ARG A 87 10.78 21.48 -3.26
C ARG A 87 9.49 20.93 -2.65
N TRP A 88 9.58 19.83 -1.88
CA TRP A 88 8.44 19.28 -1.15
C TRP A 88 7.96 20.22 -0.05
N GLU A 89 8.88 20.88 0.67
CA GLU A 89 8.57 21.89 1.67
C GLU A 89 7.89 23.11 1.03
N GLU A 90 8.46 23.65 -0.07
CA GLU A 90 7.93 24.78 -0.84
C GLU A 90 6.55 24.51 -1.46
N THR A 91 6.20 23.24 -1.66
CA THR A 91 4.86 22.84 -2.17
C THR A 91 3.73 23.35 -1.27
N GLY A 92 4.00 23.59 0.00
CA GLY A 92 3.04 24.02 1.00
C GLY A 92 2.16 22.89 1.52
N TRP A 93 1.80 22.96 2.78
CA TRP A 93 1.12 21.89 3.49
C TRP A 93 -0.24 21.50 2.86
N ARG A 94 -1.03 22.46 2.35
CA ARG A 94 -2.35 22.15 1.73
C ARG A 94 -2.24 21.23 0.52
N LYS A 95 -1.24 21.44 -0.34
CA LYS A 95 -1.00 20.57 -1.50
C LYS A 95 -0.47 19.20 -1.08
N ARG A 96 0.38 19.15 -0.03
CA ARG A 96 0.86 17.88 0.53
C ARG A 96 -0.28 17.06 1.10
N VAL A 97 -1.17 17.67 1.89
CA VAL A 97 -2.40 17.06 2.40
C VAL A 97 -3.27 16.54 1.25
N GLY A 98 -3.47 17.36 0.21
CA GLY A 98 -4.23 16.94 -0.97
C GLY A 98 -3.66 15.70 -1.65
N ALA A 99 -2.32 15.58 -1.74
CA ALA A 99 -1.66 14.39 -2.29
C ALA A 99 -1.91 13.14 -1.43
N ILE A 100 -1.84 13.27 -0.10
CA ILE A 100 -2.12 12.16 0.83
C ILE A 100 -3.60 11.74 0.78
N ARG A 101 -4.54 12.68 0.71
CA ARG A 101 -5.96 12.36 0.54
C ARG A 101 -6.22 11.61 -0.75
N ASN A 102 -5.60 12.02 -1.86
CA ASN A 102 -5.69 11.30 -3.12
C ASN A 102 -5.14 9.87 -3.02
N ALA A 103 -4.04 9.67 -2.30
CA ALA A 103 -3.51 8.34 -2.02
C ALA A 103 -4.49 7.49 -1.21
N ALA A 104 -5.10 8.04 -0.16
CA ALA A 104 -6.12 7.35 0.64
C ALA A 104 -7.34 6.96 -0.21
N ASP A 105 -7.77 7.82 -1.14
CA ASP A 105 -8.89 7.53 -2.04
C ASP A 105 -8.56 6.45 -3.07
N ILE A 106 -7.29 6.38 -3.52
CA ILE A 106 -6.80 5.28 -4.38
C ILE A 106 -6.83 3.96 -3.59
N LEU A 107 -6.26 3.95 -2.39
CA LEU A 107 -6.26 2.75 -1.54
C LEU A 107 -7.67 2.27 -1.20
N GLU A 108 -8.62 3.17 -0.97
CA GLU A 108 -10.01 2.79 -0.72
C GLU A 108 -10.66 2.09 -1.92
N ARG A 109 -10.39 2.55 -3.14
CA ARG A 109 -10.88 1.87 -4.36
C ARG A 109 -10.27 0.49 -4.55
N GLU A 110 -9.02 0.33 -4.15
CA GLU A 110 -8.22 -0.90 -4.27
C GLU A 110 -8.28 -1.80 -3.03
N LEU A 111 -9.10 -1.46 -2.02
CA LEU A 111 -9.09 -2.06 -0.69
C LEU A 111 -9.11 -3.59 -0.74
N TYR A 112 -10.07 -4.19 -1.45
CA TYR A 112 -10.21 -5.65 -1.49
C TYR A 112 -9.11 -6.31 -2.30
N ARG A 113 -8.65 -5.68 -3.38
CA ARG A 113 -7.50 -6.19 -4.15
C ARG A 113 -6.23 -6.21 -3.31
N MET A 114 -5.96 -5.13 -2.58
CA MET A 114 -4.79 -5.05 -1.69
C MET A 114 -4.92 -6.00 -0.50
N ALA A 115 -6.11 -6.16 0.08
CA ALA A 115 -6.35 -7.12 1.15
C ALA A 115 -6.15 -8.58 0.67
N ALA A 116 -6.62 -8.92 -0.52
CA ALA A 116 -6.42 -10.25 -1.11
C ALA A 116 -4.92 -10.51 -1.38
N LEU A 117 -4.19 -9.53 -1.90
CA LEU A 117 -2.75 -9.62 -2.11
C LEU A 117 -2.00 -9.82 -0.77
N MET A 118 -2.36 -9.05 0.26
CA MET A 118 -1.80 -9.19 1.61
C MET A 118 -2.04 -10.60 2.19
N THR A 119 -3.23 -11.17 1.98
CA THR A 119 -3.52 -12.56 2.39
C THR A 119 -2.56 -13.53 1.72
N VAL A 120 -2.36 -13.43 0.42
CA VAL A 120 -1.47 -14.35 -0.31
C VAL A 120 0.00 -14.12 0.04
N GLU A 121 0.44 -12.88 0.20
CA GLU A 121 1.85 -12.54 0.43
C GLU A 121 2.31 -12.86 1.86
N VAL A 122 1.50 -12.56 2.87
CA VAL A 122 1.92 -12.69 4.29
C VAL A 122 1.06 -13.65 5.11
N GLY A 123 0.06 -14.29 4.51
CA GLY A 123 -0.75 -15.31 5.17
C GLY A 123 -1.79 -14.78 6.16
N LYS A 124 -2.13 -13.49 6.10
CA LYS A 124 -3.20 -12.94 6.94
C LYS A 124 -4.56 -13.49 6.55
N ASN A 125 -5.43 -13.68 7.51
CA ASN A 125 -6.81 -14.05 7.22
C ASN A 125 -7.57 -12.86 6.61
N ARG A 126 -8.70 -13.16 5.98
CA ARG A 126 -9.56 -12.20 5.27
C ARG A 126 -9.92 -10.96 6.11
N THR A 127 -10.43 -11.21 7.31
CA THR A 127 -10.93 -10.15 8.20
C THR A 127 -9.80 -9.21 8.62
N GLU A 128 -8.65 -9.76 8.98
CA GLU A 128 -7.46 -8.97 9.34
C GLU A 128 -6.94 -8.16 8.16
N SER A 129 -6.85 -8.75 6.96
CA SER A 129 -6.36 -8.07 5.77
C SER A 129 -7.26 -6.88 5.38
N VAL A 130 -8.58 -7.07 5.41
CA VAL A 130 -9.54 -5.99 5.10
C VAL A 130 -9.52 -4.91 6.18
N ALA A 131 -9.48 -5.30 7.46
CA ALA A 131 -9.43 -4.35 8.58
C ALA A 131 -8.15 -3.50 8.55
N GLU A 132 -6.98 -4.11 8.30
CA GLU A 132 -5.69 -3.42 8.26
C GLU A 132 -5.61 -2.43 7.10
N MET A 133 -6.15 -2.80 5.92
CA MET A 133 -6.27 -1.86 4.82
C MET A 133 -7.17 -0.68 5.16
N GLY A 134 -8.31 -0.93 5.81
CA GLY A 134 -9.23 0.11 6.29
C GLY A 134 -8.56 1.03 7.30
N GLU A 135 -7.85 0.47 8.28
CA GLU A 135 -7.10 1.23 9.29
C GLU A 135 -6.03 2.13 8.66
N GLY A 136 -5.25 1.61 7.70
CA GLY A 136 -4.26 2.40 6.97
C GLY A 136 -4.87 3.60 6.26
N ILE A 137 -6.02 3.43 5.60
CA ILE A 137 -6.77 4.50 4.94
C ILE A 137 -7.26 5.53 5.96
N ASP A 138 -7.83 5.08 7.08
CA ASP A 138 -8.31 5.95 8.15
C ASP A 138 -7.17 6.76 8.79
N MET A 139 -6.01 6.14 9.00
CA MET A 139 -4.81 6.83 9.51
C MET A 139 -4.34 7.94 8.56
N LEU A 140 -4.27 7.69 7.26
CA LEU A 140 -3.92 8.73 6.28
C LEU A 140 -4.89 9.91 6.36
N ARG A 141 -6.19 9.66 6.44
CA ARG A 141 -7.22 10.69 6.55
C ARG A 141 -7.14 11.43 7.87
N TYR A 142 -6.95 10.72 8.98
CA TYR A 142 -6.81 11.31 10.31
C TYR A 142 -5.65 12.31 10.38
N TYR A 143 -4.46 11.93 9.88
CA TYR A 143 -3.32 12.85 9.89
C TYR A 143 -3.49 14.03 8.92
N CYS A 144 -4.23 13.87 7.84
CA CYS A 144 -4.65 14.99 7.02
C CYS A 144 -5.53 15.98 7.80
N ASP A 145 -6.54 15.46 8.53
CA ASP A 145 -7.43 16.28 9.35
C ASP A 145 -6.67 17.00 10.46
N VAL A 146 -5.74 16.31 11.13
CA VAL A 146 -4.89 16.93 12.17
C VAL A 146 -4.03 18.06 11.58
N CYS A 147 -3.42 17.84 10.41
CA CYS A 147 -2.62 18.86 9.74
C CYS A 147 -3.46 20.07 9.31
N GLU A 148 -4.68 19.85 8.84
CA GLU A 148 -5.62 20.93 8.46
C GLU A 148 -6.06 21.74 9.68
N HIS A 149 -6.40 21.09 10.80
CA HIS A 149 -6.78 21.75 12.04
C HIS A 149 -5.66 22.58 12.65
N ALA A 150 -4.42 22.14 12.50
CA ALA A 150 -3.22 22.85 12.96
C ALA A 150 -2.71 23.91 11.95
N GLU A 151 -3.44 24.13 10.85
CA GLU A 151 -3.04 25.02 9.74
C GLU A 151 -1.64 24.74 9.18
N GLY A 152 -1.24 23.48 9.21
CA GLY A 152 0.12 23.01 8.93
C GLY A 152 0.95 22.90 10.23
N PHE A 153 2.10 22.25 10.13
CA PHE A 153 3.07 22.15 11.22
C PHE A 153 4.29 22.96 10.91
#